data_5c2f7ea677e9d6b79b660383dcab83f4
#
_entry.id   5c2f7ea677e9d6b79b660383dcab83f4
#
_cell.length_a   1.000
_cell.length_b   1.000
_cell.length_c   1.000
_cell.angle_alpha   90.00
_cell.angle_beta   90.00
_cell.angle_gamma   90.00
#
_symmetry.space_group_name_H-M   'P 1'
#
loop_
_entity.id
_entity.type
_entity.pdbx_description
1 polymer ?
#
loop_
_entity_poly.entity_id
_entity_poly.type
_entity_poly.pdbx_seq_one_letter_code
_entity_poly.pdbx_strand_id
1 'polypeptide(L)'
;MKADDCGSAFFYCFYTNTWEQRKLGDVYKEVKSGLSRMLSNEDIGLPVVRANNINDGQLNLYDDIKYWYKNDPQGSNTDNYIINKNDILINFINSESKMGTAAFVEKEPCRDTIYTTNILRCRVDDECDPYFVYITTFLKSYRDYIKSITKPAVNQASFTTVDFKKFEIVMPVIEEQVKISNIIKKYNCLITLHQRKYFLNFHITR
;
A
#
# COMPACT_ATOMS: atom_id res chain seq x y z
N MET A 1 51.77 26.54 -19.62
CA MET A 1 51.34 25.74 -18.47
C MET A 1 49.87 26.05 -18.27
N LYS A 2 48.99 25.17 -18.70
CA LYS A 2 47.53 25.29 -18.51
C LYS A 2 47.21 24.63 -17.20
N ALA A 3 46.58 25.33 -16.28
CA ALA A 3 46.06 24.81 -15.03
C ALA A 3 44.74 24.09 -15.33
N ASP A 4 44.64 22.89 -14.85
CA ASP A 4 43.58 21.91 -15.12
C ASP A 4 42.24 22.35 -14.48
N ASP A 5 41.27 22.45 -15.35
CA ASP A 5 39.85 22.70 -15.02
C ASP A 5 39.21 21.37 -14.50
N CYS A 6 39.66 20.88 -13.33
CA CYS A 6 39.15 19.69 -12.68
C CYS A 6 38.18 20.00 -11.52
N GLY A 7 37.88 21.28 -11.28
CA GLY A 7 37.01 21.70 -10.16
C GLY A 7 35.56 21.89 -10.50
N SER A 8 35.18 22.04 -11.77
CA SER A 8 33.79 22.37 -12.15
C SER A 8 32.90 21.15 -12.35
N ALA A 9 33.45 20.00 -12.69
CA ALA A 9 32.67 18.77 -12.89
C ALA A 9 32.17 18.11 -11.58
N PHE A 10 32.87 18.33 -10.45
CA PHE A 10 32.51 17.76 -9.17
C PHE A 10 31.38 18.54 -8.47
N PHE A 11 31.18 19.81 -8.78
CA PHE A 11 30.11 20.64 -8.19
C PHE A 11 28.76 20.51 -8.90
N TYR A 12 28.72 20.03 -10.16
CA TYR A 12 27.47 19.85 -10.90
C TYR A 12 26.69 18.56 -10.53
N CYS A 13 27.32 17.62 -9.83
CA CYS A 13 26.69 16.36 -9.44
C CYS A 13 25.85 16.46 -8.15
N PHE A 14 25.82 17.60 -7.45
CA PHE A 14 25.16 17.74 -6.14
C PHE A 14 23.84 18.53 -6.15
N TYR A 15 23.35 19.04 -7.30
CA TYR A 15 22.16 19.91 -7.33
C TYR A 15 21.20 19.65 -8.50
N THR A 16 20.98 18.39 -8.87
CA THR A 16 19.81 18.05 -9.70
C THR A 16 18.99 16.96 -8.99
N ASN A 17 18.48 17.26 -7.80
CA ASN A 17 17.35 16.54 -7.21
C ASN A 17 16.09 16.96 -7.96
N THR A 18 15.98 16.60 -9.22
CA THR A 18 14.74 16.72 -9.97
C THR A 18 13.85 15.56 -9.59
N TRP A 19 12.77 15.85 -8.89
CA TRP A 19 11.70 14.89 -8.68
C TRP A 19 11.10 14.55 -10.05
N GLU A 20 11.01 13.28 -10.35
CA GLU A 20 10.51 12.79 -11.62
C GLU A 20 9.03 12.42 -11.51
N GLN A 21 8.27 12.70 -12.57
CA GLN A 21 6.89 12.28 -12.70
C GLN A 21 6.84 10.90 -13.33
N ARG A 22 6.32 9.90 -12.61
CA ARG A 22 6.20 8.51 -13.06
C ARG A 22 4.77 8.02 -12.93
N LYS A 23 4.31 7.20 -13.86
CA LYS A 23 2.99 6.55 -13.76
C LYS A 23 3.05 5.39 -12.77
N LEU A 24 1.95 5.17 -12.03
CA LEU A 24 1.86 3.99 -11.15
C LEU A 24 2.08 2.67 -11.90
N GLY A 25 1.73 2.62 -13.19
CA GLY A 25 2.01 1.46 -14.03
C GLY A 25 3.49 1.12 -14.20
N ASP A 26 4.37 2.13 -14.07
CA ASP A 26 5.82 2.00 -14.17
C ASP A 26 6.49 1.84 -12.79
N VAL A 27 5.76 2.21 -11.71
CA VAL A 27 6.20 2.09 -10.32
C VAL A 27 5.88 0.72 -9.72
N TYR A 28 4.77 0.10 -10.18
CA TYR A 28 4.37 -1.22 -9.71
C TYR A 28 4.79 -2.32 -10.68
N LYS A 29 5.67 -3.22 -10.27
CA LYS A 29 5.99 -4.44 -11.02
C LYS A 29 4.82 -5.43 -11.08
N GLU A 30 3.91 -5.39 -10.10
CA GLU A 30 2.71 -6.21 -10.10
C GLU A 30 1.52 -5.45 -9.51
N VAL A 31 0.37 -5.50 -10.20
CA VAL A 31 -0.94 -5.06 -9.70
C VAL A 31 -1.94 -6.17 -9.98
N LYS A 32 -2.42 -6.84 -8.94
CA LYS A 32 -3.25 -8.04 -9.05
C LYS A 32 -4.43 -8.01 -8.10
N SER A 33 -5.63 -8.35 -8.59
CA SER A 33 -6.79 -8.54 -7.73
C SER A 33 -6.77 -9.92 -7.06
N GLY A 34 -7.42 -10.03 -5.92
CA GLY A 34 -7.44 -11.26 -5.13
C GLY A 34 -8.41 -12.32 -5.62
N LEU A 35 -8.66 -13.30 -4.78
CA LEU A 35 -9.46 -14.49 -5.07
C LEU A 35 -10.93 -14.26 -4.72
N SER A 36 -11.85 -14.59 -5.64
CA SER A 36 -13.30 -14.54 -5.40
C SER A 36 -13.78 -15.91 -4.93
N ARG A 37 -14.14 -16.03 -3.64
CA ARG A 37 -14.62 -17.28 -3.03
C ARG A 37 -15.65 -17.01 -1.96
N MET A 38 -16.49 -18.02 -1.67
CA MET A 38 -17.39 -18.02 -0.52
C MET A 38 -16.60 -18.41 0.72
N LEU A 39 -16.26 -17.43 1.56
CA LEU A 39 -15.36 -17.60 2.69
C LEU A 39 -16.05 -18.24 3.90
N SER A 40 -15.29 -19.03 4.66
CA SER A 40 -15.71 -19.62 5.94
C SER A 40 -15.44 -18.68 7.11
N ASN A 41 -16.26 -18.79 8.16
CA ASN A 41 -15.96 -18.21 9.47
C ASN A 41 -15.01 -19.08 10.29
N GLU A 42 -14.98 -20.38 10.01
CA GLU A 42 -14.12 -21.35 10.66
C GLU A 42 -12.74 -21.38 9.98
N ASP A 43 -11.70 -21.61 10.76
CA ASP A 43 -10.35 -21.75 10.24
C ASP A 43 -10.21 -23.08 9.49
N ILE A 44 -10.35 -23.02 8.18
CA ILE A 44 -10.23 -24.16 7.27
C ILE A 44 -8.94 -24.13 6.44
N GLY A 45 -8.00 -23.22 6.75
CA GLY A 45 -6.72 -23.13 6.04
C GLY A 45 -6.10 -21.75 6.05
N LEU A 46 -6.25 -20.97 4.99
CA LEU A 46 -5.61 -19.66 4.85
C LEU A 46 -6.51 -18.54 5.37
N PRO A 47 -5.98 -17.62 6.22
CA PRO A 47 -6.65 -16.36 6.51
C PRO A 47 -6.85 -15.53 5.24
N VAL A 48 -7.95 -14.80 5.15
CA VAL A 48 -8.31 -14.02 3.96
C VAL A 48 -8.59 -12.57 4.35
N VAL A 49 -7.76 -11.66 3.84
CA VAL A 49 -7.97 -10.21 3.97
C VAL A 49 -9.12 -9.78 3.05
N ARG A 50 -10.06 -9.06 3.63
CA ARG A 50 -11.19 -8.44 2.93
C ARG A 50 -11.08 -6.92 3.01
N ALA A 51 -11.87 -6.22 2.20
CA ALA A 51 -11.92 -4.76 2.19
C ALA A 51 -12.17 -4.15 3.59
N ASN A 52 -12.90 -4.85 4.46
CA ASN A 52 -13.19 -4.44 5.85
C ASN A 52 -11.95 -4.46 6.75
N ASN A 53 -10.93 -5.23 6.38
CA ASN A 53 -9.68 -5.32 7.13
C ASN A 53 -8.71 -4.17 6.81
N ILE A 54 -9.06 -3.30 5.85
CA ILE A 54 -8.30 -2.09 5.50
C ILE A 54 -9.04 -0.88 6.03
N ASN A 55 -8.52 -0.26 7.10
CA ASN A 55 -9.11 0.90 7.73
C ASN A 55 -8.03 1.92 8.09
N ASP A 56 -8.26 3.17 7.73
CA ASP A 56 -7.40 4.32 8.08
C ASP A 56 -5.90 4.10 7.81
N GLY A 57 -5.59 3.46 6.70
CA GLY A 57 -4.22 3.14 6.30
C GLY A 57 -3.63 1.91 6.98
N GLN A 58 -4.37 1.23 7.86
CA GLN A 58 -3.90 0.07 8.59
C GLN A 58 -4.52 -1.22 8.08
N LEU A 59 -3.75 -2.29 8.12
CA LEU A 59 -4.18 -3.64 7.85
C LEU A 59 -4.45 -4.37 9.17
N ASN A 60 -5.69 -4.80 9.37
CA ASN A 60 -6.06 -5.64 10.52
C ASN A 60 -6.09 -7.11 10.09
N LEU A 61 -5.19 -7.91 10.63
CA LEU A 61 -5.08 -9.35 10.37
C LEU A 61 -5.68 -10.22 11.47
N TYR A 62 -6.35 -9.62 12.46
CA TYR A 62 -6.80 -10.34 13.67
C TYR A 62 -8.31 -10.31 13.83
N ASP A 63 -8.98 -9.21 13.52
CA ASP A 63 -10.40 -9.04 13.73
C ASP A 63 -11.19 -9.37 12.47
N ASP A 64 -12.31 -10.08 12.62
CA ASP A 64 -13.24 -10.45 11.55
C ASP A 64 -12.55 -11.10 10.35
N ILE A 65 -11.55 -11.96 10.61
CA ILE A 65 -10.86 -12.72 9.58
C ILE A 65 -11.75 -13.87 9.12
N LYS A 66 -11.82 -14.05 7.81
CA LYS A 66 -12.44 -15.22 7.17
C LYS A 66 -11.35 -16.13 6.64
N TYR A 67 -11.73 -17.32 6.25
CA TYR A 67 -10.77 -18.35 5.86
C TYR A 67 -11.15 -19.01 4.54
N TRP A 68 -10.15 -19.54 3.85
CA TRP A 68 -10.31 -20.37 2.66
C TRP A 68 -9.31 -21.53 2.66
N TYR A 69 -9.60 -22.57 1.88
CA TYR A 69 -8.74 -23.72 1.73
C TYR A 69 -7.39 -23.36 1.13
N LYS A 70 -6.30 -23.95 1.64
CA LYS A 70 -4.96 -23.83 1.03
C LYS A 70 -4.96 -24.50 -0.36
N ASN A 71 -5.55 -25.69 -0.47
CA ASN A 71 -5.79 -26.35 -1.75
C ASN A 71 -7.22 -25.97 -2.20
N ASP A 72 -7.31 -24.97 -3.07
CA ASP A 72 -8.59 -24.44 -3.54
C ASP A 72 -9.39 -25.53 -4.28
N PRO A 73 -10.57 -25.95 -3.78
CA PRO A 73 -11.41 -26.96 -4.46
C PRO A 73 -11.86 -26.54 -5.86
N GLN A 74 -11.79 -25.26 -6.19
CA GLN A 74 -12.12 -24.72 -7.53
C GLN A 74 -10.89 -24.59 -8.44
N GLY A 75 -9.73 -25.13 -8.02
CA GLY A 75 -8.55 -25.30 -8.86
C GLY A 75 -7.63 -24.09 -8.99
N SER A 76 -7.84 -23.00 -8.25
CA SER A 76 -6.89 -21.88 -8.27
C SER A 76 -5.66 -22.19 -7.44
N ASN A 77 -4.47 -21.80 -7.92
CA ASN A 77 -3.28 -21.81 -7.09
C ASN A 77 -3.33 -20.62 -6.10
N THR A 78 -3.55 -20.91 -4.82
CA THR A 78 -3.65 -19.94 -3.75
C THR A 78 -2.35 -19.19 -3.46
N ASP A 79 -1.17 -19.80 -3.78
CA ASP A 79 0.14 -19.17 -3.60
C ASP A 79 0.27 -17.86 -4.41
N ASN A 80 -0.45 -17.76 -5.53
CA ASN A 80 -0.52 -16.55 -6.35
C ASN A 80 -1.16 -15.35 -5.64
N TYR A 81 -1.82 -15.57 -4.51
CA TYR A 81 -2.58 -14.54 -3.78
C TYR A 81 -2.03 -14.30 -2.37
N ILE A 82 -0.90 -14.89 -2.01
CA ILE A 82 -0.26 -14.64 -0.72
C ILE A 82 0.25 -13.21 -0.67
N ILE A 83 -0.09 -12.52 0.43
CA ILE A 83 0.45 -11.20 0.76
C ILE A 83 1.78 -11.36 1.48
N ASN A 84 2.74 -10.52 1.13
CA ASN A 84 4.08 -10.51 1.71
C ASN A 84 4.37 -9.13 2.29
N LYS A 85 5.40 -9.06 3.11
CA LYS A 85 5.94 -7.78 3.57
C LYS A 85 6.21 -6.85 2.37
N ASN A 86 5.95 -5.56 2.56
CA ASN A 86 6.06 -4.49 1.57
C ASN A 86 4.99 -4.50 0.47
N ASP A 87 4.03 -5.43 0.48
CA ASP A 87 2.86 -5.32 -0.39
C ASP A 87 1.99 -4.12 0.03
N ILE A 88 1.41 -3.44 -0.95
CA ILE A 88 0.42 -2.39 -0.75
C ILE A 88 -0.94 -2.96 -1.17
N LEU A 89 -1.90 -2.95 -0.25
CA LEU A 89 -3.26 -3.45 -0.50
C LEU A 89 -4.20 -2.27 -0.69
N ILE A 90 -4.94 -2.22 -1.81
CA ILE A 90 -5.76 -1.07 -2.19
C ILE A 90 -7.20 -1.52 -2.44
N ASN A 91 -8.16 -0.89 -1.79
CA ASN A 91 -9.58 -1.08 -2.06
C ASN A 91 -9.95 -0.50 -3.44
N PHE A 92 -10.33 -1.36 -4.39
CA PHE A 92 -10.74 -0.93 -5.73
C PHE A 92 -12.17 -1.31 -6.11
N ILE A 93 -12.83 -2.11 -5.27
CA ILE A 93 -14.28 -2.38 -5.30
C ILE A 93 -14.79 -2.23 -3.87
N ASN A 94 -15.51 -1.15 -3.58
CA ASN A 94 -16.03 -0.88 -2.24
C ASN A 94 -17.11 0.23 -2.28
N SER A 95 -17.56 0.72 -1.12
CA SER A 95 -18.31 1.99 -1.04
C SER A 95 -17.46 3.15 -1.55
N GLU A 96 -18.07 4.19 -2.11
CA GLU A 96 -17.36 5.35 -2.66
C GLU A 96 -16.36 5.97 -1.66
N SER A 97 -16.74 6.04 -0.37
CA SER A 97 -15.89 6.60 0.69
C SER A 97 -14.63 5.79 0.97
N LYS A 98 -14.61 4.52 0.61
CA LYS A 98 -13.47 3.60 0.82
C LYS A 98 -12.63 3.38 -0.44
N MET A 99 -13.07 3.92 -1.59
CA MET A 99 -12.33 3.75 -2.84
C MET A 99 -10.92 4.29 -2.76
N GLY A 100 -9.96 3.48 -3.21
CA GLY A 100 -8.53 3.83 -3.23
C GLY A 100 -7.86 3.87 -1.85
N THR A 101 -8.59 3.56 -0.75
CA THR A 101 -7.93 3.45 0.55
C THR A 101 -6.95 2.30 0.53
N ALA A 102 -5.77 2.53 1.09
CA ALA A 102 -4.65 1.60 1.05
C ALA A 102 -4.22 1.17 2.44
N ALA A 103 -3.63 -0.01 2.54
CA ALA A 103 -2.88 -0.47 3.71
C ALA A 103 -1.53 -1.03 3.28
N PHE A 104 -0.53 -0.90 4.14
CA PHE A 104 0.82 -1.39 3.93
C PHE A 104 1.07 -2.65 4.76
N VAL A 105 1.60 -3.69 4.15
CA VAL A 105 2.00 -4.91 4.84
C VAL A 105 3.39 -4.67 5.46
N GLU A 106 3.41 -4.14 6.68
CA GLU A 106 4.64 -3.70 7.35
C GLU A 106 5.54 -4.86 7.76
N LYS A 107 4.93 -5.99 8.12
CA LYS A 107 5.64 -7.21 8.56
C LYS A 107 5.10 -8.41 7.80
N GLU A 108 5.94 -9.41 7.66
CA GLU A 108 5.49 -10.70 7.13
C GLU A 108 4.36 -11.24 8.00
N PRO A 109 3.21 -11.64 7.41
CA PRO A 109 2.14 -12.28 8.19
C PRO A 109 2.63 -13.56 8.86
N CYS A 110 2.16 -13.84 10.07
CA CYS A 110 2.55 -15.05 10.82
C CYS A 110 2.10 -16.35 10.14
N ARG A 111 1.14 -16.27 9.22
CA ARG A 111 0.61 -17.37 8.40
C ARG A 111 0.46 -16.89 6.96
N ASP A 112 0.64 -17.80 6.00
CA ASP A 112 0.26 -17.55 4.61
C ASP A 112 -1.17 -16.97 4.59
N THR A 113 -1.31 -15.76 4.11
CA THR A 113 -2.57 -15.00 4.11
C THR A 113 -2.87 -14.52 2.71
N ILE A 114 -4.09 -14.75 2.24
CA ILE A 114 -4.56 -14.33 0.92
C ILE A 114 -5.55 -13.16 1.04
N TYR A 115 -6.03 -12.65 -0.09
CA TYR A 115 -6.94 -11.50 -0.12
C TYR A 115 -8.05 -11.68 -1.16
N THR A 116 -9.17 -10.97 -0.95
CA THR A 116 -10.35 -11.06 -1.83
C THR A 116 -10.20 -10.21 -3.08
N THR A 117 -11.03 -10.53 -4.07
CA THR A 117 -11.11 -9.85 -5.37
C THR A 117 -11.40 -8.34 -5.29
N ASN A 118 -11.88 -7.84 -4.16
CA ASN A 118 -12.17 -6.40 -3.96
C ASN A 118 -10.92 -5.56 -3.65
N ILE A 119 -9.78 -6.22 -3.47
CA ILE A 119 -8.49 -5.62 -3.14
C ILE A 119 -7.53 -5.83 -4.30
N LEU A 120 -6.78 -4.79 -4.64
CA LEU A 120 -5.57 -4.89 -5.45
C LEU A 120 -4.36 -5.05 -4.54
N ARG A 121 -3.57 -6.08 -4.75
CA ARG A 121 -2.20 -6.18 -4.22
C ARG A 121 -1.26 -5.53 -5.23
N CYS A 122 -0.53 -4.54 -4.76
CA CYS A 122 0.45 -3.81 -5.55
C CYS A 122 1.85 -4.08 -4.98
N ARG A 123 2.73 -4.62 -5.81
CA ARG A 123 4.16 -4.81 -5.51
C ARG A 123 4.95 -3.76 -6.24
N VAL A 124 5.71 -3.00 -5.49
CA VAL A 124 6.53 -1.92 -6.01
C VAL A 124 7.76 -2.48 -6.70
N ASP A 125 8.21 -1.82 -7.75
CA ASP A 125 9.46 -2.14 -8.44
C ASP A 125 10.66 -1.97 -7.49
N ASP A 126 11.73 -2.73 -7.72
CA ASP A 126 12.89 -2.80 -6.85
C ASP A 126 13.70 -1.47 -6.83
N GLU A 127 13.47 -0.58 -7.81
CA GLU A 127 14.06 0.77 -7.88
C GLU A 127 13.31 1.81 -7.04
N CYS A 128 12.23 1.43 -6.37
CA CYS A 128 11.38 2.34 -5.59
C CYS A 128 11.22 1.86 -4.15
N ASP A 129 11.12 2.79 -3.20
CA ASP A 129 10.80 2.45 -1.80
C ASP A 129 9.30 2.18 -1.63
N PRO A 130 8.90 0.97 -1.22
CA PRO A 130 7.48 0.61 -1.15
C PRO A 130 6.69 1.45 -0.15
N TYR A 131 7.32 1.89 0.96
CA TYR A 131 6.63 2.71 1.94
C TYR A 131 6.45 4.14 1.44
N PHE A 132 7.42 4.68 0.68
CA PHE A 132 7.28 5.97 0.01
C PHE A 132 6.08 5.95 -0.94
N VAL A 133 5.98 4.92 -1.80
CA VAL A 133 4.84 4.77 -2.72
C VAL A 133 3.53 4.66 -1.95
N TYR A 134 3.49 3.89 -0.86
CA TYR A 134 2.30 3.76 0.00
C TYR A 134 1.86 5.12 0.56
N ILE A 135 2.76 5.93 1.12
CA ILE A 135 2.36 7.22 1.72
C ILE A 135 1.82 8.23 0.69
N THR A 136 2.15 8.08 -0.60
CA THR A 136 1.57 8.93 -1.65
C THR A 136 0.06 8.70 -1.83
N THR A 137 -0.47 7.55 -1.40
CA THR A 137 -1.92 7.28 -1.42
C THR A 137 -2.73 8.16 -0.47
N PHE A 138 -2.06 8.85 0.46
CA PHE A 138 -2.70 9.83 1.36
C PHE A 138 -2.71 11.24 0.79
N LEU A 139 -2.02 11.51 -0.32
CA LEU A 139 -2.01 12.82 -0.96
C LEU A 139 -3.38 13.16 -1.53
N LYS A 140 -3.70 14.45 -1.48
CA LYS A 140 -4.95 14.96 -2.05
C LYS A 140 -5.05 14.66 -3.55
N SER A 141 -3.94 14.79 -4.30
CA SER A 141 -3.87 14.49 -5.74
C SER A 141 -4.27 13.04 -6.05
N TYR A 142 -3.76 12.08 -5.27
CA TYR A 142 -4.16 10.67 -5.42
C TYR A 142 -5.65 10.48 -5.15
N ARG A 143 -6.16 11.01 -4.05
CA ARG A 143 -7.58 10.86 -3.68
C ARG A 143 -8.52 11.50 -4.70
N ASP A 144 -8.18 12.68 -5.20
CA ASP A 144 -8.94 13.37 -6.24
C ASP A 144 -8.93 12.56 -7.55
N TYR A 145 -7.77 11.99 -7.91
CA TYR A 145 -7.66 11.13 -9.08
C TYR A 145 -8.52 9.86 -8.94
N ILE A 146 -8.40 9.14 -7.82
CA ILE A 146 -9.23 7.94 -7.58
C ILE A 146 -10.71 8.29 -7.69
N LYS A 147 -11.14 9.41 -7.10
CA LYS A 147 -12.52 9.88 -7.21
C LYS A 147 -12.94 10.12 -8.66
N SER A 148 -12.05 10.68 -9.49
CA SER A 148 -12.34 10.97 -10.90
C SER A 148 -12.51 9.73 -11.77
N ILE A 149 -11.79 8.63 -11.46
CA ILE A 149 -11.86 7.37 -12.20
C ILE A 149 -12.86 6.37 -11.62
N THR A 150 -13.41 6.65 -10.43
CA THR A 150 -14.38 5.80 -9.76
C THR A 150 -15.71 5.82 -10.50
N LYS A 151 -16.21 4.65 -10.85
CA LYS A 151 -17.52 4.44 -11.44
C LYS A 151 -18.50 4.03 -10.34
N PRO A 152 -19.50 4.85 -10.03
CA PRO A 152 -20.52 4.50 -9.05
C PRO A 152 -21.39 3.35 -9.56
N ALA A 153 -21.84 2.48 -8.65
CA ALA A 153 -22.84 1.47 -8.91
C ALA A 153 -23.76 1.35 -7.70
N VAL A 154 -24.90 0.70 -7.83
CA VAL A 154 -25.99 0.66 -6.82
C VAL A 154 -25.49 0.19 -5.45
N ASN A 155 -24.60 -0.83 -5.42
CA ASN A 155 -24.14 -1.42 -4.16
C ASN A 155 -22.65 -1.16 -3.87
N GLN A 156 -21.84 -1.03 -4.89
CA GLN A 156 -20.38 -0.87 -4.76
C GLN A 156 -19.83 -0.06 -5.93
N ALA A 157 -18.99 0.90 -5.64
CA ALA A 157 -18.21 1.62 -6.64
C ALA A 157 -16.98 0.81 -7.04
N SER A 158 -16.40 1.09 -8.20
CA SER A 158 -15.17 0.47 -8.67
C SER A 158 -14.41 1.36 -9.63
N PHE A 159 -13.12 1.10 -9.79
CA PHE A 159 -12.30 1.63 -10.88
C PHE A 159 -11.57 0.49 -11.60
N THR A 160 -11.03 0.76 -12.78
CA THR A 160 -10.27 -0.24 -13.52
C THR A 160 -8.77 -0.17 -13.16
N THR A 161 -8.08 -1.32 -13.21
CA THR A 161 -6.61 -1.36 -13.04
C THR A 161 -5.88 -0.57 -14.13
N VAL A 162 -6.47 -0.48 -15.32
CA VAL A 162 -5.92 0.31 -16.45
C VAL A 162 -5.94 1.80 -16.11
N ASP A 163 -7.04 2.32 -15.58
CA ASP A 163 -7.13 3.73 -15.20
C ASP A 163 -6.28 4.00 -13.96
N PHE A 164 -6.28 3.10 -12.96
CA PHE A 164 -5.43 3.20 -11.79
C PHE A 164 -3.94 3.37 -12.14
N LYS A 165 -3.43 2.60 -13.09
CA LYS A 165 -2.04 2.64 -13.53
C LYS A 165 -1.64 3.95 -14.23
N LYS A 166 -2.59 4.77 -14.67
CA LYS A 166 -2.33 6.06 -15.32
C LYS A 166 -2.04 7.20 -14.34
N PHE A 167 -2.31 7.03 -13.04
CA PHE A 167 -2.01 8.06 -12.06
C PHE A 167 -0.52 8.39 -12.07
N GLU A 168 -0.22 9.66 -12.07
CA GLU A 168 1.15 10.18 -12.08
C GLU A 168 1.55 10.64 -10.68
N ILE A 169 2.63 10.06 -10.19
CA ILE A 169 3.23 10.35 -8.89
C ILE A 169 4.57 11.03 -9.12
N VAL A 170 4.88 12.01 -8.30
CA VAL A 170 6.17 12.70 -8.33
C VAL A 170 7.10 12.03 -7.32
N MET A 171 8.27 11.59 -7.80
CA MET A 171 9.20 10.76 -7.02
C MET A 171 10.61 11.34 -7.06
N PRO A 172 11.28 11.47 -5.90
CA PRO A 172 12.72 11.76 -5.85
C PRO A 172 13.54 10.49 -6.13
N VAL A 173 14.85 10.63 -6.14
CA VAL A 173 15.79 9.48 -6.18
C VAL A 173 15.56 8.55 -4.98
N ILE A 174 15.90 7.28 -5.12
CA ILE A 174 15.58 6.23 -4.12
C ILE A 174 16.13 6.54 -2.72
N GLU A 175 17.32 7.14 -2.63
CA GLU A 175 17.92 7.51 -1.35
C GLU A 175 17.09 8.56 -0.59
N GLU A 176 16.44 9.45 -1.31
CA GLU A 176 15.55 10.46 -0.72
C GLU A 176 14.20 9.84 -0.36
N GLN A 177 13.66 8.95 -1.19
CA GLN A 177 12.45 8.18 -0.86
C GLN A 177 12.61 7.44 0.47
N VAL A 178 13.73 6.73 0.65
CA VAL A 178 14.05 6.00 1.89
C VAL A 178 14.17 6.96 3.09
N LYS A 179 14.80 8.11 2.93
CA LYS A 179 14.91 9.11 4.01
C LYS A 179 13.53 9.63 4.42
N ILE A 180 12.66 9.98 3.46
CA ILE A 180 11.31 10.44 3.72
C ILE A 180 10.50 9.35 4.43
N SER A 181 10.57 8.11 3.94
CA SER A 181 9.91 6.94 4.54
C SER A 181 10.30 6.75 6.00
N ASN A 182 11.59 6.80 6.31
CA ASN A 182 12.10 6.63 7.67
C ASN A 182 11.64 7.75 8.61
N ILE A 183 11.60 8.99 8.14
CA ILE A 183 11.10 10.12 8.91
C ILE A 183 9.62 9.90 9.25
N ILE A 184 8.79 9.56 8.25
CA ILE A 184 7.34 9.38 8.45
C ILE A 184 7.06 8.18 9.36
N LYS A 185 7.75 7.05 9.18
CA LYS A 185 7.64 5.88 10.08
C LYS A 185 7.96 6.26 11.53
N LYS A 186 9.02 7.04 11.75
CA LYS A 186 9.40 7.51 13.07
C LYS A 186 8.32 8.38 13.71
N TYR A 187 7.74 9.33 12.95
CA TYR A 187 6.64 10.16 13.45
C TYR A 187 5.39 9.34 13.76
N ASN A 188 5.00 8.40 12.91
CA ASN A 188 3.85 7.53 13.16
C ASN A 188 4.05 6.68 14.43
N CYS A 189 5.26 6.18 14.66
CA CYS A 189 5.62 5.47 15.90
C CYS A 189 5.46 6.38 17.13
N LEU A 190 5.97 7.61 17.08
CA LEU A 190 5.86 8.57 18.19
C LEU A 190 4.41 8.95 18.48
N ILE A 191 3.59 9.17 17.46
CA ILE A 191 2.16 9.47 17.62
C ILE A 191 1.45 8.29 18.32
N THR A 192 1.70 7.06 17.86
CA THR A 192 1.11 5.86 18.46
C THR A 192 1.51 5.68 19.93
N LEU A 193 2.79 5.90 20.26
CA LEU A 193 3.28 5.83 21.64
C LEU A 193 2.63 6.90 22.52
N HIS A 194 2.46 8.11 22.00
CA HIS A 194 1.83 9.21 22.70
C HIS A 194 0.36 8.92 22.99
N GLN A 195 -0.38 8.44 21.99
CA GLN A 195 -1.78 8.03 22.14
C GLN A 195 -1.94 6.92 23.20
N ARG A 196 -1.09 5.89 23.19
CA ARG A 196 -1.10 4.82 24.20
C ARG A 196 -0.85 5.37 25.62
N LYS A 197 0.07 6.33 25.78
CA LYS A 197 0.34 6.98 27.07
C LYS A 197 -0.88 7.73 27.59
N TYR A 198 -1.63 8.44 26.74
CA TYR A 198 -2.86 9.09 27.12
C TYR A 198 -3.93 8.09 27.57
N PHE A 199 -4.11 7.00 26.87
CA PHE A 199 -5.06 5.93 27.24
C PHE A 199 -4.73 5.32 28.60
N LEU A 200 -3.46 5.00 28.86
CA LEU A 200 -3.01 4.44 30.15
C LEU A 200 -3.24 5.43 31.31
N ASN A 201 -2.93 6.70 31.14
CA ASN A 201 -3.13 7.71 32.19
C ASN A 201 -4.63 7.92 32.50
N PHE A 202 -5.52 7.79 31.51
CA PHE A 202 -6.98 7.95 31.70
C PHE A 202 -7.60 6.77 32.47
N HIS A 203 -6.99 5.60 32.45
CA HIS A 203 -7.50 4.39 33.13
C HIS A 203 -6.90 4.22 34.54
N ILE A 204 -5.82 4.91 34.88
CA ILE A 204 -5.20 4.86 36.22
C ILE A 204 -5.80 5.90 37.17
N THR A 205 -6.49 6.90 36.63
CA THR A 205 -7.11 8.00 37.42
C THR A 205 -8.61 7.81 37.66
N ARG A 206 -9.15 6.63 37.41
CA ARG A 206 -10.47 6.17 37.82
C ARG A 206 -10.35 4.97 38.75
#